data_e36ba413d43970f0864eaecc9fe7fb00
#
_entry.id   e36ba413d43970f0864eaecc9fe7fb00
#
_cell.length_a   1.000
_cell.length_b   1.000
_cell.length_c   1.000
_cell.angle_alpha   90.00
_cell.angle_beta   90.00
_cell.angle_gamma   90.00
#
_symmetry.space_group_name_H-M   'P 1'
#
loop_
_entity.id
_entity.type
_entity.pdbx_description
1 polymer ?
#
loop_
_entity_poly.entity_id
_entity_poly.type
_entity_poly.pdbx_seq_one_letter_code
_entity_poly.pdbx_strand_id
1 'polypeptide(L)'
;MRLPLQGGLPPVDAVAGAVVEIACDESGFSGTNLLGSATPVITHASVDLRSGEAAELIAALRSGFRCSLEEVKSGQFLRGPGAGAALAGFLAALSGRAHVHLTDKEFFLVTRIVDLLLVDPSYAAGTRLTQDLRPAALALYRAGRAAGPDWDAFLAAFVELVRIKRRRQPDRQLLERFFRSRDALVRDGLGAPAEGVLDGLDQARVWAVLTRIADDDRSIPPPLEPMLPALAETVLFWSGGRRQVLVIHDEQSALTAGRLRRLQQALAGRAGQDGAGRLPAGVSPLAGLVTVDSRDDPRVQVADLLAGVARRWPAAVDDGPLEPFLSPTSLRDPRR
;
A
#
# COMPACT_ATOMS: atom_id res chain seq x y z
N MET A 1 -30.37 -2.31 11.95
CA MET A 1 -29.71 -1.08 11.47
C MET A 1 -28.27 -1.18 11.95
N ARG A 2 -27.30 -1.45 11.07
CA ARG A 2 -25.86 -1.47 11.42
C ARG A 2 -25.42 -0.04 11.62
N LEU A 3 -24.53 0.20 12.59
CA LEU A 3 -23.91 1.49 12.74
C LEU A 3 -22.96 1.69 11.54
N PRO A 4 -23.09 2.76 10.75
CA PRO A 4 -22.33 2.94 9.50
C PRO A 4 -20.83 3.21 9.72
N LEU A 5 -20.41 3.42 10.96
CA LEU A 5 -19.04 3.80 11.32
C LEU A 5 -18.51 2.88 12.42
N GLN A 6 -17.54 2.04 12.11
CA GLN A 6 -16.94 1.12 13.08
C GLN A 6 -15.51 1.51 13.49
N GLY A 7 -14.87 2.50 12.85
CA GLY A 7 -13.52 2.92 13.15
C GLY A 7 -12.98 3.99 12.21
N GLY A 8 -11.66 4.12 12.19
CA GLY A 8 -10.97 5.09 11.35
C GLY A 8 -10.56 6.35 12.10
N LEU A 9 -10.42 7.44 11.39
CA LEU A 9 -10.06 8.76 11.86
C LEU A 9 -11.14 9.75 11.39
N PRO A 10 -11.92 10.38 12.28
CA PRO A 10 -12.92 11.35 11.86
C PRO A 10 -12.26 12.50 11.09
N PRO A 11 -12.97 13.08 10.11
CA PRO A 11 -12.48 14.26 9.39
C PRO A 11 -12.28 15.42 10.37
N VAL A 12 -11.20 16.16 10.18
CA VAL A 12 -11.00 17.45 10.81
C VAL A 12 -11.86 18.46 10.04
N ASP A 13 -12.38 19.51 10.71
CA ASP A 13 -13.27 20.50 10.11
C ASP A 13 -12.85 20.88 8.68
N ALA A 14 -13.59 20.36 7.71
CA ALA A 14 -13.28 20.51 6.32
C ALA A 14 -13.84 21.82 5.78
N VAL A 15 -13.01 22.59 5.09
CA VAL A 15 -13.46 23.76 4.35
C VAL A 15 -14.27 23.30 3.13
N ALA A 16 -15.49 23.77 2.99
CA ALA A 16 -16.37 23.40 1.87
C ALA A 16 -15.68 23.65 0.52
N GLY A 17 -15.72 22.66 -0.38
CA GLY A 17 -15.09 22.71 -1.71
C GLY A 17 -13.59 22.34 -1.76
N ALA A 18 -12.93 22.19 -0.60
CA ALA A 18 -11.51 21.81 -0.53
C ALA A 18 -11.29 20.31 -0.26
N VAL A 19 -12.36 19.51 -0.19
CA VAL A 19 -12.31 18.08 0.10
C VAL A 19 -12.85 17.27 -1.07
N VAL A 20 -12.12 16.22 -1.46
CA VAL A 20 -12.62 15.14 -2.31
C VAL A 20 -12.91 13.93 -1.45
N GLU A 21 -14.07 13.30 -1.65
CA GLU A 21 -14.43 12.04 -1.02
C GLU A 21 -14.18 10.90 -2.00
N ILE A 22 -13.43 9.87 -1.57
CA ILE A 22 -13.11 8.68 -2.36
C ILE A 22 -13.47 7.43 -1.59
N ALA A 23 -13.85 6.39 -2.31
CA ALA A 23 -14.04 5.06 -1.72
C ALA A 23 -12.88 4.14 -2.09
N CYS A 24 -12.43 3.33 -1.14
CA CYS A 24 -11.25 2.47 -1.26
C CYS A 24 -11.52 1.07 -0.76
N ASP A 25 -10.80 0.11 -1.36
CA ASP A 25 -10.68 -1.26 -0.86
C ASP A 25 -9.37 -1.88 -1.33
N GLU A 26 -8.99 -3.02 -0.73
CA GLU A 26 -7.80 -3.76 -1.09
C GLU A 26 -8.11 -5.21 -1.50
N SER A 27 -7.14 -5.83 -2.19
CA SER A 27 -7.16 -7.26 -2.49
C SER A 27 -5.78 -7.87 -2.36
N GLY A 28 -5.73 -9.10 -1.81
CA GLY A 28 -4.47 -9.82 -1.62
C GLY A 28 -3.76 -9.55 -0.30
N PHE A 29 -4.33 -8.73 0.57
CA PHE A 29 -3.81 -8.54 1.91
C PHE A 29 -3.96 -9.82 2.75
N SER A 30 -2.88 -10.23 3.39
CA SER A 30 -2.81 -11.45 4.23
C SER A 30 -2.16 -11.15 5.60
N GLY A 31 -2.40 -9.94 6.10
CA GLY A 31 -1.74 -9.46 7.30
C GLY A 31 -0.22 -9.34 7.11
N THR A 32 0.53 -9.64 8.15
CA THR A 32 2.01 -9.56 8.14
C THR A 32 2.71 -10.76 7.48
N ASN A 33 1.96 -11.71 6.90
CA ASN A 33 2.53 -12.84 6.17
C ASN A 33 2.82 -12.43 4.71
N LEU A 34 3.97 -11.82 4.50
CA LEU A 34 4.38 -11.26 3.20
C LEU A 34 5.19 -12.28 2.36
N LEU A 35 5.88 -13.22 2.99
CA LEU A 35 6.63 -14.28 2.32
C LEU A 35 5.80 -15.57 2.23
N GLY A 36 5.98 -16.33 1.17
CA GLY A 36 5.30 -17.61 0.96
C GLY A 36 3.79 -17.51 0.76
N SER A 37 3.27 -16.31 0.51
CA SER A 37 1.85 -16.09 0.22
C SER A 37 1.50 -16.55 -1.18
N ALA A 38 0.35 -17.22 -1.34
CA ALA A 38 -0.19 -17.60 -2.65
C ALA A 38 -0.50 -16.38 -3.55
N THR A 39 -0.53 -15.18 -2.97
CA THR A 39 -0.74 -13.92 -3.68
C THR A 39 0.47 -13.01 -3.48
N PRO A 40 1.37 -12.89 -4.47
CA PRO A 40 2.60 -12.09 -4.33
C PRO A 40 2.34 -10.58 -4.33
N VAL A 41 1.17 -10.14 -4.81
CA VAL A 41 0.81 -8.73 -4.98
C VAL A 41 -0.39 -8.38 -4.11
N ILE A 42 -0.35 -7.21 -3.50
CA ILE A 42 -1.49 -6.51 -2.89
C ILE A 42 -1.88 -5.37 -3.81
N THR A 43 -3.16 -5.19 -4.02
CA THR A 43 -3.72 -4.06 -4.77
C THR A 43 -4.58 -3.24 -3.85
N HIS A 44 -4.41 -1.92 -3.89
CA HIS A 44 -5.27 -0.96 -3.22
C HIS A 44 -5.91 -0.09 -4.28
N ALA A 45 -7.24 -0.21 -4.43
CA ALA A 45 -8.00 0.55 -5.42
C ALA A 45 -8.82 1.64 -4.76
N SER A 46 -9.06 2.71 -5.50
CA SER A 46 -9.89 3.82 -5.07
C SER A 46 -10.70 4.40 -6.23
N VAL A 47 -11.88 4.90 -5.92
CA VAL A 47 -12.81 5.48 -6.89
C VAL A 47 -13.40 6.80 -6.38
N ASP A 48 -13.55 7.78 -7.29
CA ASP A 48 -14.26 9.04 -7.09
C ASP A 48 -15.62 8.93 -7.80
N LEU A 49 -16.58 8.25 -7.16
CA LEU A 49 -17.94 8.05 -7.64
C LEU A 49 -18.94 8.56 -6.62
N ARG A 50 -20.10 8.99 -7.11
CA ARG A 50 -21.28 9.17 -6.24
C ARG A 50 -21.93 7.83 -5.94
N SER A 51 -22.55 7.68 -4.79
CA SER A 51 -23.20 6.42 -4.39
C SER A 51 -24.22 5.92 -5.41
N GLY A 52 -25.01 6.81 -6.03
CA GLY A 52 -25.97 6.46 -7.09
C GLY A 52 -25.28 5.90 -8.33
N GLU A 53 -24.23 6.55 -8.83
CA GLU A 53 -23.46 6.09 -9.99
C GLU A 53 -22.82 4.72 -9.74
N ALA A 54 -22.26 4.53 -8.55
CA ALA A 54 -21.69 3.24 -8.16
C ALA A 54 -22.76 2.14 -8.06
N ALA A 55 -23.93 2.47 -7.51
CA ALA A 55 -25.07 1.53 -7.43
C ALA A 55 -25.56 1.12 -8.82
N GLU A 56 -25.68 2.07 -9.76
CA GLU A 56 -26.05 1.80 -11.15
C GLU A 56 -25.02 0.91 -11.85
N LEU A 57 -23.71 1.19 -11.65
CA LEU A 57 -22.62 0.38 -12.20
C LEU A 57 -22.67 -1.06 -11.68
N ILE A 58 -22.84 -1.25 -10.38
CA ILE A 58 -22.98 -2.57 -9.76
C ILE A 58 -24.24 -3.29 -10.26
N ALA A 59 -25.37 -2.59 -10.41
CA ALA A 59 -26.61 -3.15 -10.94
C ALA A 59 -26.45 -3.60 -12.40
N ALA A 60 -25.77 -2.81 -13.24
CA ALA A 60 -25.47 -3.16 -14.62
C ALA A 60 -24.60 -4.42 -14.71
N LEU A 61 -23.58 -4.54 -13.85
CA LEU A 61 -22.74 -5.74 -13.78
C LEU A 61 -23.55 -6.97 -13.33
N ARG A 62 -24.44 -6.83 -12.35
CA ARG A 62 -25.30 -7.92 -11.87
C ARG A 62 -26.30 -8.40 -12.91
N SER A 63 -26.87 -7.51 -13.71
CA SER A 63 -27.81 -7.88 -14.78
C SER A 63 -27.17 -8.70 -15.89
N GLY A 64 -25.87 -8.48 -16.16
CA GLY A 64 -25.09 -9.21 -17.15
C GLY A 64 -24.50 -10.54 -16.70
N PHE A 65 -24.50 -10.81 -15.38
CA PHE A 65 -23.87 -12.00 -14.80
C PHE A 65 -24.76 -12.63 -13.72
N ARG A 66 -24.73 -13.97 -13.61
CA ARG A 66 -25.27 -14.68 -12.46
C ARG A 66 -24.36 -14.49 -11.24
N CYS A 67 -24.38 -13.32 -10.63
CA CYS A 67 -23.63 -13.01 -9.41
C CYS A 67 -24.50 -13.15 -8.17
N SER A 68 -23.88 -13.26 -6.99
CA SER A 68 -24.55 -13.15 -5.71
C SER A 68 -25.35 -11.84 -5.63
N LEU A 69 -26.52 -11.87 -5.01
CA LEU A 69 -27.36 -10.68 -4.80
C LEU A 69 -26.69 -9.66 -3.85
N GLU A 70 -25.75 -10.11 -3.04
CA GLU A 70 -25.11 -9.27 -2.01
C GLU A 70 -23.81 -8.62 -2.49
N GLU A 71 -23.00 -9.34 -3.29
CA GLU A 71 -21.65 -8.85 -3.66
C GLU A 71 -21.16 -9.42 -4.98
N VAL A 72 -20.52 -8.58 -5.83
CA VAL A 72 -19.90 -8.99 -7.09
C VAL A 72 -18.44 -9.33 -6.83
N LYS A 73 -18.14 -10.61 -6.63
CA LYS A 73 -16.76 -11.06 -6.41
C LYS A 73 -15.94 -11.10 -7.72
N SER A 74 -14.79 -10.46 -7.72
CA SER A 74 -13.88 -10.38 -8.88
C SER A 74 -13.54 -11.75 -9.48
N GLY A 75 -13.39 -12.80 -8.65
CA GLY A 75 -13.10 -14.15 -9.13
C GLY A 75 -14.26 -14.81 -9.88
N GLN A 76 -15.51 -14.50 -9.57
CA GLN A 76 -16.68 -14.96 -10.32
C GLN A 76 -16.87 -14.12 -11.59
N PHE A 77 -16.71 -12.82 -11.47
CA PHE A 77 -16.80 -11.87 -12.56
C PHE A 77 -15.86 -12.23 -13.70
N LEU A 78 -14.57 -12.45 -13.43
CA LEU A 78 -13.55 -12.76 -14.45
C LEU A 78 -13.71 -14.14 -15.11
N ARG A 79 -14.48 -15.06 -14.51
CA ARG A 79 -14.74 -16.41 -15.09
C ARG A 79 -16.05 -16.51 -15.85
N GLY A 80 -16.89 -15.48 -15.77
CA GLY A 80 -18.20 -15.48 -16.40
C GLY A 80 -18.14 -15.42 -17.93
N PRO A 81 -19.13 -15.98 -18.64
CA PRO A 81 -19.24 -15.76 -20.08
C PRO A 81 -19.45 -14.27 -20.35
N GLY A 82 -18.72 -13.70 -21.30
CA GLY A 82 -18.77 -12.26 -21.60
C GLY A 82 -17.97 -11.37 -20.66
N ALA A 83 -17.14 -11.93 -19.76
CA ALA A 83 -16.31 -11.20 -18.81
C ALA A 83 -15.47 -10.09 -19.46
N GLY A 84 -14.89 -10.33 -20.63
CA GLY A 84 -14.06 -9.35 -21.34
C GLY A 84 -14.84 -8.08 -21.73
N ALA A 85 -16.03 -8.23 -22.31
CA ALA A 85 -16.86 -7.08 -22.70
C ALA A 85 -17.37 -6.31 -21.49
N ALA A 86 -17.80 -7.02 -20.44
CA ALA A 86 -18.26 -6.39 -19.20
C ALA A 86 -17.13 -5.68 -18.45
N LEU A 87 -15.93 -6.25 -18.45
CA LEU A 87 -14.76 -5.59 -17.89
C LEU A 87 -14.39 -4.34 -18.69
N ALA A 88 -14.41 -4.39 -20.01
CA ALA A 88 -14.17 -3.21 -20.82
C ALA A 88 -15.19 -2.09 -20.51
N GLY A 89 -16.47 -2.42 -20.39
CA GLY A 89 -17.51 -1.48 -19.97
C GLY A 89 -17.29 -0.94 -18.55
N PHE A 90 -16.92 -1.79 -17.60
CA PHE A 90 -16.59 -1.41 -16.23
C PHE A 90 -15.42 -0.44 -16.19
N LEU A 91 -14.31 -0.75 -16.85
CA LEU A 91 -13.14 0.12 -16.87
C LEU A 91 -13.41 1.44 -17.62
N ALA A 92 -14.19 1.41 -18.70
CA ALA A 92 -14.60 2.63 -19.40
C ALA A 92 -15.40 3.59 -18.49
N ALA A 93 -16.30 3.04 -17.67
CA ALA A 93 -17.07 3.84 -16.70
C ALA A 93 -16.20 4.46 -15.61
N LEU A 94 -15.04 3.88 -15.32
CA LEU A 94 -14.09 4.35 -14.30
C LEU A 94 -13.01 5.28 -14.87
N SER A 95 -12.99 5.55 -16.18
CA SER A 95 -11.94 6.37 -16.80
C SER A 95 -11.82 7.75 -16.16
N GLY A 96 -10.60 8.08 -15.70
CA GLY A 96 -10.30 9.34 -14.99
C GLY A 96 -10.87 9.45 -13.57
N ARG A 97 -11.56 8.41 -13.08
CA ARG A 97 -12.26 8.39 -11.79
C ARG A 97 -11.84 7.24 -10.88
N ALA A 98 -10.78 6.55 -11.23
CA ALA A 98 -10.25 5.46 -10.44
C ALA A 98 -8.72 5.48 -10.41
N HIS A 99 -8.15 4.88 -9.36
CA HIS A 99 -6.72 4.76 -9.17
C HIS A 99 -6.40 3.45 -8.46
N VAL A 100 -5.34 2.77 -8.89
CA VAL A 100 -4.88 1.50 -8.35
C VAL A 100 -3.41 1.60 -7.98
N HIS A 101 -3.08 1.31 -6.73
CA HIS A 101 -1.72 1.16 -6.25
C HIS A 101 -1.39 -0.32 -6.09
N LEU A 102 -0.31 -0.78 -6.73
CA LEU A 102 0.18 -2.14 -6.63
C LEU A 102 1.34 -2.21 -5.63
N THR A 103 1.35 -3.24 -4.82
CA THR A 103 2.45 -3.55 -3.90
C THR A 103 2.88 -4.99 -4.10
N ASP A 104 4.02 -5.20 -4.77
CA ASP A 104 4.75 -6.47 -4.72
C ASP A 104 5.27 -6.68 -3.30
N LYS A 105 4.90 -7.79 -2.67
CA LYS A 105 5.20 -8.05 -1.25
C LYS A 105 6.68 -8.16 -0.97
N GLU A 106 7.42 -8.77 -1.88
CA GLU A 106 8.86 -8.92 -1.78
C GLU A 106 9.56 -7.58 -1.97
N PHE A 107 9.17 -6.81 -2.99
CA PHE A 107 9.70 -5.45 -3.19
C PHE A 107 9.37 -4.51 -2.02
N PHE A 108 8.18 -4.65 -1.44
CA PHE A 108 7.82 -3.93 -0.22
C PHE A 108 8.79 -4.25 0.93
N LEU A 109 9.16 -5.51 1.15
CA LEU A 109 10.14 -5.87 2.18
C LEU A 109 11.49 -5.20 1.92
N VAL A 110 11.92 -5.14 0.67
CA VAL A 110 13.17 -4.46 0.30
C VAL A 110 13.09 -2.96 0.57
N THR A 111 11.97 -2.32 0.24
CA THR A 111 11.78 -0.90 0.61
C THR A 111 11.83 -0.70 2.12
N ARG A 112 11.29 -1.66 2.91
CA ARG A 112 11.38 -1.60 4.38
C ARG A 112 12.80 -1.76 4.90
N ILE A 113 13.63 -2.59 4.30
CA ILE A 113 15.06 -2.67 4.65
C ILE A 113 15.72 -1.30 4.48
N VAL A 114 15.51 -0.66 3.35
CA VAL A 114 16.07 0.68 3.06
C VAL A 114 15.48 1.74 4.00
N ASP A 115 14.16 1.84 4.08
CA ASP A 115 13.44 2.89 4.79
C ASP A 115 13.58 2.83 6.33
N LEU A 116 13.81 1.64 6.89
CA LEU A 116 13.90 1.46 8.34
C LEU A 116 15.33 1.36 8.85
N LEU A 117 16.22 0.74 8.06
CA LEU A 117 17.54 0.37 8.54
C LEU A 117 18.65 1.29 8.02
N LEU A 118 18.44 1.99 6.88
CA LEU A 118 19.43 2.90 6.31
C LEU A 118 19.11 4.38 6.54
N VAL A 119 17.82 4.73 6.68
CA VAL A 119 17.37 6.11 6.94
C VAL A 119 16.52 6.18 8.20
N ASP A 120 16.07 7.37 8.60
CA ASP A 120 15.19 7.48 9.73
C ASP A 120 13.76 7.01 9.38
N PRO A 121 13.19 6.09 10.19
CA PRO A 121 11.84 5.56 9.96
C PRO A 121 10.79 6.67 9.89
N SER A 122 9.91 6.59 8.89
CA SER A 122 8.86 7.59 8.68
C SER A 122 7.57 6.94 8.17
N TYR A 123 6.41 7.47 8.56
CA TYR A 123 5.11 7.10 7.99
C TYR A 123 4.95 7.53 6.51
N ALA A 124 5.81 8.40 6.00
CA ALA A 124 5.88 8.73 4.58
C ALA A 124 6.73 7.74 3.76
N ALA A 125 7.38 6.78 4.41
CA ALA A 125 8.24 5.79 3.76
C ALA A 125 7.46 4.90 2.79
N GLY A 126 8.08 4.61 1.64
CA GLY A 126 7.45 3.83 0.57
C GLY A 126 6.49 4.63 -0.30
N THR A 127 6.38 5.95 -0.11
CA THR A 127 5.56 6.85 -0.93
C THR A 127 6.41 7.68 -1.90
N ARG A 128 5.76 8.47 -2.76
CA ARG A 128 6.45 9.46 -3.63
C ARG A 128 7.29 10.47 -2.85
N LEU A 129 7.00 10.67 -1.57
CA LEU A 129 7.75 11.58 -0.70
C LEU A 129 9.13 11.04 -0.29
N THR A 130 9.39 9.76 -0.53
CA THR A 130 10.69 9.08 -0.31
C THR A 130 11.17 8.39 -1.60
N GLN A 131 10.81 8.94 -2.75
CA GLN A 131 11.08 8.33 -4.05
C GLN A 131 12.57 8.30 -4.41
N ASP A 132 13.36 9.17 -3.81
CA ASP A 132 14.82 9.21 -3.88
C ASP A 132 15.49 7.91 -3.36
N LEU A 133 14.85 7.19 -2.46
CA LEU A 133 15.30 5.90 -1.93
C LEU A 133 14.96 4.70 -2.84
N ARG A 134 14.06 4.90 -3.80
CA ARG A 134 13.55 3.85 -4.68
C ARG A 134 14.62 3.19 -5.56
N PRO A 135 15.59 3.93 -6.15
CA PRO A 135 16.66 3.33 -6.96
C PRO A 135 17.51 2.32 -6.17
N ALA A 136 17.82 2.62 -4.91
CA ALA A 136 18.57 1.72 -4.04
C ALA A 136 17.81 0.43 -3.75
N ALA A 137 16.52 0.57 -3.37
CA ALA A 137 15.64 -0.58 -3.16
C ALA A 137 15.48 -1.44 -4.42
N LEU A 138 15.35 -0.81 -5.59
CA LEU A 138 15.20 -1.51 -6.86
C LEU A 138 16.48 -2.26 -7.28
N ALA A 139 17.63 -1.66 -7.04
CA ALA A 139 18.92 -2.31 -7.31
C ALA A 139 19.09 -3.56 -6.43
N LEU A 140 18.82 -3.45 -5.13
CA LEU A 140 18.89 -4.57 -4.20
C LEU A 140 17.87 -5.67 -4.55
N TYR A 141 16.63 -5.31 -4.88
CA TYR A 141 15.59 -6.25 -5.27
C TYR A 141 15.97 -7.08 -6.52
N ARG A 142 16.44 -6.39 -7.57
CA ARG A 142 16.80 -7.05 -8.84
C ARG A 142 17.99 -7.98 -8.69
N ALA A 143 19.04 -7.52 -8.04
CA ALA A 143 20.24 -8.30 -7.80
C ALA A 143 19.96 -9.47 -6.84
N GLY A 144 19.24 -9.22 -5.74
CA GLY A 144 18.90 -10.23 -4.75
C GLY A 144 18.10 -11.39 -5.33
N ARG A 145 17.11 -11.11 -6.17
CA ARG A 145 16.34 -12.18 -6.82
C ARG A 145 17.17 -13.11 -7.71
N ALA A 146 18.28 -12.65 -8.24
CA ALA A 146 19.19 -13.49 -9.00
C ALA A 146 20.03 -14.42 -8.09
N ALA A 147 20.17 -14.12 -6.80
CA ALA A 147 20.91 -14.92 -5.83
C ALA A 147 20.13 -16.13 -5.28
N GLY A 148 18.83 -16.29 -5.64
CA GLY A 148 18.05 -17.48 -5.32
C GLY A 148 17.88 -17.74 -3.82
N PRO A 149 18.27 -18.93 -3.30
CA PRO A 149 17.98 -19.32 -1.91
C PRO A 149 18.58 -18.41 -0.84
N ASP A 150 19.72 -17.78 -1.09
CA ASP A 150 20.35 -16.86 -0.14
C ASP A 150 19.55 -15.57 -0.01
N TRP A 151 18.91 -15.13 -1.10
CA TRP A 151 17.96 -14.04 -1.07
C TRP A 151 16.72 -14.37 -0.23
N ASP A 152 16.14 -15.54 -0.43
CA ASP A 152 14.98 -15.99 0.37
C ASP A 152 15.34 -16.05 1.86
N ALA A 153 16.53 -16.56 2.19
CA ALA A 153 17.03 -16.62 3.57
C ALA A 153 17.23 -15.22 4.17
N PHE A 154 17.74 -14.26 3.39
CA PHE A 154 17.92 -12.87 3.82
C PHE A 154 16.59 -12.19 4.11
N LEU A 155 15.60 -12.30 3.22
CA LEU A 155 14.27 -11.73 3.44
C LEU A 155 13.55 -12.38 4.62
N ALA A 156 13.67 -13.70 4.77
CA ALA A 156 13.11 -14.42 5.91
C ALA A 156 13.73 -13.94 7.23
N ALA A 157 15.05 -13.78 7.27
CA ALA A 157 15.76 -13.27 8.44
C ALA A 157 15.34 -11.83 8.77
N PHE A 158 15.15 -10.95 7.77
CA PHE A 158 14.60 -9.61 7.98
C PHE A 158 13.20 -9.64 8.58
N VAL A 159 12.29 -10.44 8.02
CA VAL A 159 10.91 -10.55 8.51
C VAL A 159 10.87 -11.04 9.96
N GLU A 160 11.69 -12.04 10.31
CA GLU A 160 11.81 -12.51 11.70
C GLU A 160 12.38 -11.42 12.62
N LEU A 161 13.42 -10.70 12.17
CA LEU A 161 14.08 -9.64 12.90
C LEU A 161 13.12 -8.50 13.29
N VAL A 162 12.27 -8.05 12.37
CA VAL A 162 11.34 -6.92 12.62
C VAL A 162 9.98 -7.34 13.20
N ARG A 163 9.72 -8.65 13.30
CA ARG A 163 8.50 -9.21 13.91
C ARG A 163 8.60 -9.22 15.44
N ILE A 164 8.96 -8.11 16.02
CA ILE A 164 9.13 -7.98 17.47
C ILE A 164 7.77 -7.91 18.15
N LYS A 165 7.57 -8.74 19.19
CA LYS A 165 6.44 -8.60 20.09
C LYS A 165 6.69 -7.41 21.02
N ARG A 166 5.71 -6.52 21.14
CA ARG A 166 5.78 -5.36 22.03
C ARG A 166 6.26 -5.75 23.43
N ARG A 167 7.10 -4.91 24.06
CA ARG A 167 7.66 -5.07 25.40
C ARG A 167 8.57 -6.31 25.59
N ARG A 168 9.12 -6.85 24.51
CA ARG A 168 10.21 -7.82 24.58
C ARG A 168 11.49 -7.19 24.06
N GLN A 169 12.60 -7.44 24.71
CA GLN A 169 13.90 -6.99 24.21
C GLN A 169 14.17 -7.60 22.83
N PRO A 170 14.83 -6.83 21.95
CA PRO A 170 15.32 -7.36 20.68
C PRO A 170 16.22 -8.57 20.90
N ASP A 171 16.16 -9.53 19.98
CA ASP A 171 16.93 -10.75 20.06
C ASP A 171 18.25 -10.61 19.28
N ARG A 172 19.38 -10.74 20.00
CA ARG A 172 20.71 -10.68 19.40
C ARG A 172 20.97 -11.81 18.41
N GLN A 173 20.41 -13.00 18.63
CA GLN A 173 20.57 -14.11 17.73
C GLN A 173 19.88 -13.87 16.38
N LEU A 174 18.70 -13.22 16.39
CA LEU A 174 18.03 -12.80 15.16
C LEU A 174 18.82 -11.72 14.42
N LEU A 175 19.40 -10.77 15.15
CA LEU A 175 20.29 -9.77 14.56
C LEU A 175 21.51 -10.41 13.88
N GLU A 176 22.21 -11.29 14.58
CA GLU A 176 23.37 -12.03 14.03
C GLU A 176 23.00 -12.89 12.82
N ARG A 177 21.81 -13.52 12.84
CA ARG A 177 21.30 -14.30 11.73
C ARG A 177 21.05 -13.41 10.50
N PHE A 178 20.44 -12.25 10.70
CA PHE A 178 20.21 -11.29 9.63
C PHE A 178 21.53 -10.83 8.99
N PHE A 179 22.53 -10.46 9.80
CA PHE A 179 23.81 -10.04 9.28
C PHE A 179 24.60 -11.17 8.60
N ARG A 180 24.50 -12.41 9.11
CA ARG A 180 25.10 -13.59 8.43
C ARG A 180 24.45 -13.84 7.05
N SER A 181 23.14 -13.69 6.92
CA SER A 181 22.46 -13.85 5.62
C SER A 181 22.82 -12.71 4.66
N ARG A 182 22.96 -11.47 5.15
CA ARG A 182 23.53 -10.34 4.38
C ARG A 182 24.94 -10.68 3.86
N ASP A 183 25.82 -11.15 4.74
CA ASP A 183 27.23 -11.45 4.40
C ASP A 183 27.33 -12.61 3.39
N ALA A 184 26.37 -13.54 3.37
CA ALA A 184 26.27 -14.56 2.34
C ALA A 184 26.01 -13.93 0.97
N LEU A 185 25.01 -13.05 0.86
CA LEU A 185 24.71 -12.33 -0.39
C LEU A 185 25.88 -11.51 -0.91
N VAL A 186 26.61 -10.81 -0.04
CA VAL A 186 27.79 -10.00 -0.44
C VAL A 186 28.90 -10.90 -0.98
N ARG A 187 29.14 -12.07 -0.38
CA ARG A 187 30.17 -13.01 -0.86
C ARG A 187 29.90 -13.56 -2.25
N ASP A 188 28.62 -13.69 -2.61
CA ASP A 188 28.21 -14.22 -3.92
C ASP A 188 28.29 -13.15 -5.04
N GLY A 189 28.51 -11.87 -4.66
CA GLY A 189 28.70 -10.75 -5.59
C GLY A 189 27.41 -10.31 -6.27
N LEU A 190 26.67 -9.40 -5.62
CA LEU A 190 25.42 -8.84 -6.17
C LEU A 190 25.65 -7.69 -7.16
N GLY A 191 26.88 -7.18 -7.23
CA GLY A 191 27.23 -5.97 -8.00
C GLY A 191 27.06 -4.67 -7.22
N ALA A 192 27.88 -3.67 -7.59
CA ALA A 192 28.13 -2.46 -6.82
C ALA A 192 26.89 -1.70 -6.27
N PRO A 193 25.79 -1.46 -7.01
CA PRO A 193 24.65 -0.73 -6.45
C PRO A 193 23.94 -1.48 -5.33
N ALA A 194 23.79 -2.81 -5.43
CA ALA A 194 23.14 -3.63 -4.42
C ALA A 194 24.03 -3.86 -3.20
N GLU A 195 25.32 -4.13 -3.43
CA GLU A 195 26.33 -4.27 -2.37
C GLU A 195 26.41 -3.00 -1.53
N GLY A 196 26.43 -1.80 -2.14
CA GLY A 196 26.44 -0.53 -1.42
C GLY A 196 25.24 -0.35 -0.48
N VAL A 197 24.07 -0.91 -0.82
CA VAL A 197 22.90 -0.93 0.08
C VAL A 197 23.15 -1.87 1.27
N LEU A 198 23.69 -3.07 1.03
CA LEU A 198 23.98 -4.03 2.09
C LEU A 198 25.12 -3.59 3.01
N ASP A 199 26.15 -2.96 2.46
CA ASP A 199 27.30 -2.41 3.21
C ASP A 199 26.88 -1.22 4.09
N GLY A 200 25.85 -0.48 3.68
CA GLY A 200 25.25 0.58 4.48
C GLY A 200 24.51 0.09 5.73
N LEU A 201 24.22 -1.21 5.86
CA LEU A 201 23.57 -1.77 7.03
C LEU A 201 24.54 -1.85 8.21
N ASP A 202 24.37 -0.95 9.15
CA ASP A 202 25.16 -0.91 10.39
C ASP A 202 24.46 -1.64 11.54
N GLN A 203 25.21 -2.53 12.23
CA GLN A 203 24.66 -3.37 13.28
C GLN A 203 24.13 -2.57 14.49
N ALA A 204 24.83 -1.51 14.88
CA ALA A 204 24.42 -0.68 16.01
C ALA A 204 23.18 0.13 15.67
N ARG A 205 23.09 0.65 14.44
CA ARG A 205 21.91 1.36 13.95
C ARG A 205 20.70 0.43 13.87
N VAL A 206 20.84 -0.76 13.30
CA VAL A 206 19.79 -1.76 13.24
C VAL A 206 19.30 -2.11 14.64
N TRP A 207 20.21 -2.35 15.59
CA TRP A 207 19.86 -2.62 16.98
C TRP A 207 19.09 -1.46 17.62
N ALA A 208 19.49 -0.22 17.38
CA ALA A 208 18.78 0.96 17.89
C ALA A 208 17.34 1.04 17.35
N VAL A 209 17.12 0.77 16.07
CA VAL A 209 15.78 0.73 15.46
C VAL A 209 14.93 -0.39 16.09
N LEU A 210 15.51 -1.59 16.27
CA LEU A 210 14.80 -2.71 16.90
C LEU A 210 14.42 -2.41 18.36
N THR A 211 15.29 -1.74 19.10
CA THR A 211 15.01 -1.30 20.48
C THR A 211 13.83 -0.32 20.49
N ARG A 212 13.82 0.67 19.63
CA ARG A 212 12.69 1.61 19.49
C ARG A 212 11.38 0.90 19.15
N ILE A 213 11.41 -0.11 18.26
CA ILE A 213 10.22 -0.92 17.94
C ILE A 213 9.75 -1.71 19.18
N ALA A 214 10.68 -2.30 19.92
CA ALA A 214 10.40 -3.06 21.15
C ALA A 214 9.78 -2.19 22.23
N ASP A 215 10.24 -0.95 22.37
CA ASP A 215 9.74 0.06 23.31
C ASP A 215 8.40 0.70 22.88
N ASP A 216 7.77 0.18 21.80
CA ASP A 216 6.52 0.69 21.22
C ASP A 216 6.65 2.16 20.77
N ASP A 217 7.83 2.54 20.26
CA ASP A 217 8.02 3.86 19.64
C ASP A 217 7.09 3.99 18.43
N ARG A 218 6.03 4.73 18.67
CA ARG A 218 4.95 4.87 17.68
C ARG A 218 5.26 5.83 16.55
N SER A 219 6.40 6.49 16.56
CA SER A 219 6.91 7.27 15.42
C SER A 219 7.38 6.36 14.29
N ILE A 220 7.72 5.10 14.59
CA ILE A 220 8.07 4.09 13.62
C ILE A 220 6.80 3.42 13.09
N PRO A 221 6.54 3.44 11.76
CA PRO A 221 5.43 2.69 11.19
C PRO A 221 5.63 1.19 11.39
N PRO A 222 4.55 0.39 11.53
CA PRO A 222 4.68 -1.06 11.61
C PRO A 222 5.46 -1.61 10.42
N PRO A 223 6.58 -2.32 10.64
CA PRO A 223 7.50 -2.70 9.56
C PRO A 223 6.89 -3.56 8.46
N LEU A 224 5.95 -4.44 8.82
CA LEU A 224 5.34 -5.41 7.90
C LEU A 224 3.92 -5.02 7.49
N GLU A 225 3.61 -3.72 7.46
CA GLU A 225 2.27 -3.22 7.16
C GLU A 225 2.25 -2.44 5.83
N PRO A 226 1.86 -3.09 4.72
CA PRO A 226 1.86 -2.48 3.38
C PRO A 226 0.67 -1.54 3.13
N MET A 227 -0.38 -1.60 3.95
CA MET A 227 -1.58 -0.79 3.71
C MET A 227 -1.35 0.71 3.98
N LEU A 228 -0.45 1.06 4.90
CA LEU A 228 -0.17 2.46 5.21
C LEU A 228 0.47 3.22 4.04
N PRO A 229 1.55 2.74 3.39
CA PRO A 229 2.08 3.41 2.20
C PRO A 229 1.11 3.37 1.01
N ALA A 230 0.34 2.31 0.82
CA ALA A 230 -0.66 2.25 -0.24
C ALA A 230 -1.76 3.31 -0.06
N LEU A 231 -2.31 3.43 1.16
CA LEU A 231 -3.27 4.48 1.51
C LEU A 231 -2.65 5.88 1.35
N ALA A 232 -1.41 6.08 1.82
CA ALA A 232 -0.73 7.36 1.69
C ALA A 232 -0.59 7.79 0.23
N GLU A 233 -0.17 6.88 -0.65
CA GLU A 233 -0.07 7.16 -2.09
C GLU A 233 -1.42 7.48 -2.72
N THR A 234 -2.47 6.76 -2.36
CA THR A 234 -3.83 7.03 -2.80
C THR A 234 -4.27 8.44 -2.39
N VAL A 235 -4.03 8.82 -1.14
CA VAL A 235 -4.34 10.17 -0.64
C VAL A 235 -3.53 11.24 -1.37
N LEU A 236 -2.23 11.03 -1.59
CA LEU A 236 -1.38 11.97 -2.32
C LEU A 236 -1.81 12.12 -3.79
N PHE A 237 -2.24 11.03 -4.43
CA PHE A 237 -2.77 11.06 -5.80
C PHE A 237 -4.01 11.94 -5.89
N TRP A 238 -5.05 11.64 -5.11
CA TRP A 238 -6.33 12.36 -5.15
C TRP A 238 -6.24 13.80 -4.63
N SER A 239 -5.33 14.05 -3.70
CA SER A 239 -5.06 15.41 -3.22
C SER A 239 -4.50 16.30 -4.34
N GLY A 240 -3.60 15.77 -5.17
CA GLY A 240 -2.84 16.56 -6.12
C GLY A 240 -2.08 17.73 -5.48
N GLY A 241 -1.91 17.69 -4.14
CA GLY A 241 -1.34 18.75 -3.33
C GLY A 241 -2.23 19.99 -3.14
N ARG A 242 -3.50 19.96 -3.58
CA ARG A 242 -4.39 21.13 -3.63
C ARG A 242 -5.63 21.00 -2.76
N ARG A 243 -6.07 19.80 -2.45
CA ARG A 243 -7.30 19.50 -1.71
C ARG A 243 -7.07 18.40 -0.69
N GLN A 244 -7.88 18.38 0.33
CA GLN A 244 -7.90 17.29 1.27
C GLN A 244 -8.71 16.11 0.72
N VAL A 245 -8.41 14.92 1.21
CA VAL A 245 -9.06 13.67 0.82
C VAL A 245 -9.75 13.08 2.03
N LEU A 246 -11.06 12.87 1.95
CA LEU A 246 -11.82 12.02 2.87
C LEU A 246 -11.92 10.63 2.27
N VAL A 247 -11.45 9.63 3.01
CA VAL A 247 -11.42 8.24 2.56
C VAL A 247 -12.57 7.47 3.20
N ILE A 248 -13.38 6.80 2.38
CA ILE A 248 -14.35 5.79 2.79
C ILE A 248 -13.70 4.43 2.47
N HIS A 249 -13.47 3.59 3.46
CA HIS A 249 -12.72 2.34 3.28
C HIS A 249 -13.49 1.14 3.85
N ASP A 250 -13.34 -0.05 3.24
CA ASP A 250 -13.81 -1.27 3.90
C ASP A 250 -13.10 -1.46 5.25
N GLU A 251 -13.68 -2.27 6.13
CA GLU A 251 -13.09 -2.53 7.45
C GLU A 251 -11.69 -3.14 7.32
N GLN A 252 -10.67 -2.39 7.76
CA GLN A 252 -9.28 -2.81 7.70
C GLN A 252 -8.57 -2.65 9.05
N SER A 253 -8.23 -3.75 9.67
CA SER A 253 -7.60 -3.79 11.01
C SER A 253 -6.24 -3.07 11.08
N ALA A 254 -5.57 -2.90 9.96
CA ALA A 254 -4.30 -2.17 9.87
C ALA A 254 -4.48 -0.65 10.01
N LEU A 255 -5.64 -0.10 9.65
CA LEU A 255 -5.92 1.33 9.58
C LEU A 255 -6.51 1.89 10.88
N THR A 256 -5.80 1.69 12.00
CA THR A 256 -6.26 2.20 13.30
C THR A 256 -6.15 3.72 13.39
N ALA A 257 -7.03 4.36 14.18
CA ALA A 257 -7.03 5.82 14.38
C ALA A 257 -5.67 6.38 14.82
N GLY A 258 -4.92 5.63 15.64
CA GLY A 258 -3.58 6.04 16.07
C GLY A 258 -2.55 6.04 14.92
N ARG A 259 -2.59 5.07 14.02
CA ARG A 259 -1.72 4.99 12.83
C ARG A 259 -2.09 6.07 11.82
N LEU A 260 -3.39 6.28 11.59
CA LEU A 260 -3.91 7.30 10.68
C LEU A 260 -3.52 8.72 11.12
N ARG A 261 -3.59 9.04 12.42
CA ARG A 261 -3.10 10.34 12.93
C ARG A 261 -1.61 10.57 12.65
N ARG A 262 -0.77 9.56 12.81
CA ARG A 262 0.67 9.68 12.49
C ARG A 262 0.93 9.80 11.00
N LEU A 263 0.17 9.05 10.20
CA LEU A 263 0.19 9.22 8.75
C LEU A 263 -0.20 10.66 8.37
N GLN A 264 -1.27 11.18 8.95
CA GLN A 264 -1.72 12.56 8.76
C GLN A 264 -0.61 13.58 9.08
N GLN A 265 0.07 13.40 10.24
CA GLN A 265 1.19 14.26 10.66
C GLN A 265 2.38 14.17 9.69
N ALA A 266 2.75 12.96 9.26
CA ALA A 266 3.84 12.75 8.32
C ALA A 266 3.57 13.37 6.94
N LEU A 267 2.34 13.30 6.47
CA LEU A 267 1.92 13.90 5.20
C LEU A 267 1.85 15.43 5.30
N ALA A 268 1.39 15.99 6.43
CA ALA A 268 1.32 17.42 6.66
C ALA A 268 2.70 18.11 6.63
N GLY A 269 3.71 17.46 7.22
CA GLY A 269 5.08 18.00 7.29
C GLY A 269 5.78 18.12 5.93
N ARG A 270 5.29 17.47 4.90
CA ARG A 270 5.90 17.43 3.56
C ARG A 270 5.04 18.03 2.45
N ALA A 271 3.76 18.33 2.72
CA ALA A 271 2.83 18.88 1.72
C ALA A 271 3.03 20.37 1.40
N GLY A 272 3.85 21.09 2.16
CA GLY A 272 3.97 22.54 2.12
C GLY A 272 5.10 23.12 1.26
N GLN A 273 5.66 22.39 0.28
CA GLN A 273 6.69 22.95 -0.60
C GLN A 273 6.07 23.61 -1.84
N ASP A 274 5.98 24.92 -1.78
CA ASP A 274 5.83 25.97 -2.79
C ASP A 274 4.86 25.80 -3.99
N GLY A 275 3.87 26.70 -4.07
CA GLY A 275 3.06 26.95 -5.26
C GLY A 275 1.65 27.48 -4.95
N ALA A 276 1.19 28.47 -5.70
CA ALA A 276 -0.17 29.00 -5.60
C ALA A 276 -1.23 27.88 -5.82
N GLY A 277 -2.23 27.81 -4.93
CA GLY A 277 -3.31 26.82 -4.98
C GLY A 277 -2.99 25.49 -4.31
N ARG A 278 -1.89 25.35 -3.59
CA ARG A 278 -1.56 24.16 -2.77
C ARG A 278 -2.18 24.24 -1.38
N LEU A 279 -2.29 23.09 -0.73
CA LEU A 279 -2.69 23.01 0.66
C LEU A 279 -1.74 23.87 1.52
N PRO A 280 -2.27 24.60 2.52
CA PRO A 280 -1.45 25.37 3.44
C PRO A 280 -0.40 24.51 4.14
N ALA A 281 0.74 25.09 4.47
CA ALA A 281 1.77 24.41 5.25
C ALA A 281 1.19 23.88 6.56
N GLY A 282 1.51 22.65 6.90
CA GLY A 282 1.01 21.98 8.10
C GLY A 282 -0.38 21.34 7.95
N VAL A 283 -1.08 21.56 6.84
CA VAL A 283 -2.36 20.89 6.55
C VAL A 283 -2.10 19.54 5.89
N SER A 284 -2.65 18.48 6.48
CA SER A 284 -2.54 17.14 5.90
C SER A 284 -3.45 17.00 4.68
N PRO A 285 -2.98 16.35 3.61
CA PRO A 285 -3.84 15.93 2.50
C PRO A 285 -4.91 14.90 2.91
N LEU A 286 -4.69 14.12 3.97
CA LEU A 286 -5.69 13.23 4.55
C LEU A 286 -6.59 14.03 5.50
N ALA A 287 -7.84 14.30 5.11
CA ALA A 287 -8.83 14.94 5.97
C ALA A 287 -9.33 13.99 7.06
N GLY A 288 -9.59 12.74 6.70
CA GLY A 288 -10.06 11.70 7.58
C GLY A 288 -10.24 10.39 6.85
N LEU A 289 -10.56 9.33 7.61
CA LEU A 289 -10.93 8.03 7.08
C LEU A 289 -12.13 7.47 7.87
N VAL A 290 -13.09 6.97 7.14
CA VAL A 290 -14.31 6.35 7.67
C VAL A 290 -14.34 4.91 7.22
N THR A 291 -14.53 3.97 8.14
CA THR A 291 -14.70 2.56 7.80
C THR A 291 -16.18 2.21 7.67
N VAL A 292 -16.50 1.46 6.63
CA VAL A 292 -17.87 0.97 6.34
C VAL A 292 -17.83 -0.54 6.04
N ASP A 293 -18.95 -1.22 6.12
CA ASP A 293 -19.10 -2.57 5.53
C ASP A 293 -19.30 -2.40 4.02
N SER A 294 -18.52 -3.08 3.19
CA SER A 294 -18.61 -3.01 1.72
C SER A 294 -20.03 -3.28 1.19
N ARG A 295 -20.84 -4.05 1.92
CA ARG A 295 -22.25 -4.31 1.56
C ARG A 295 -23.15 -3.09 1.71
N ASP A 296 -22.76 -2.12 2.51
CA ASP A 296 -23.55 -0.93 2.81
C ASP A 296 -23.17 0.28 1.91
N ASP A 297 -22.01 0.22 1.21
CA ASP A 297 -21.56 1.29 0.31
C ASP A 297 -21.20 0.74 -1.09
N PRO A 298 -21.97 1.02 -2.13
CA PRO A 298 -21.71 0.53 -3.48
C PRO A 298 -20.41 1.04 -4.08
N ARG A 299 -19.87 2.17 -3.61
CA ARG A 299 -18.56 2.71 -4.06
C ARG A 299 -17.42 1.81 -3.60
N VAL A 300 -17.50 1.31 -2.35
CA VAL A 300 -16.52 0.37 -1.80
C VAL A 300 -16.60 -0.97 -2.54
N GLN A 301 -17.82 -1.44 -2.92
CA GLN A 301 -17.96 -2.62 -3.77
C GLN A 301 -17.30 -2.44 -5.15
N VAL A 302 -17.39 -1.25 -5.74
CA VAL A 302 -16.68 -0.94 -7.01
C VAL A 302 -15.16 -0.98 -6.79
N ALA A 303 -14.67 -0.43 -5.68
CA ALA A 303 -13.24 -0.46 -5.34
C ALA A 303 -12.74 -1.89 -5.09
N ASP A 304 -13.49 -2.75 -4.35
CA ASP A 304 -13.17 -4.19 -4.16
C ASP A 304 -13.06 -4.91 -5.50
N LEU A 305 -14.07 -4.71 -6.37
CA LEU A 305 -14.05 -5.34 -7.69
C LEU A 305 -12.82 -4.90 -8.49
N LEU A 306 -12.50 -3.61 -8.52
CA LEU A 306 -11.33 -3.07 -9.23
C LEU A 306 -10.02 -3.61 -8.63
N ALA A 307 -9.87 -3.62 -7.31
CA ALA A 307 -8.72 -4.19 -6.62
C ALA A 307 -8.56 -5.67 -6.95
N GLY A 308 -9.66 -6.42 -6.89
CA GLY A 308 -9.69 -7.84 -7.20
C GLY A 308 -9.36 -8.16 -8.65
N VAL A 309 -9.80 -7.34 -9.60
CA VAL A 309 -9.46 -7.44 -11.03
C VAL A 309 -7.97 -7.16 -11.24
N ALA A 310 -7.46 -6.05 -10.72
CA ALA A 310 -6.06 -5.68 -10.86
C ALA A 310 -5.10 -6.73 -10.29
N ARG A 311 -5.48 -7.38 -9.18
CA ARG A 311 -4.69 -8.44 -8.58
C ARG A 311 -4.69 -9.74 -9.39
N ARG A 312 -5.83 -10.11 -9.99
CA ARG A 312 -6.03 -11.43 -10.62
C ARG A 312 -5.65 -11.46 -12.08
N TRP A 313 -5.51 -10.30 -12.69
CA TRP A 313 -5.22 -10.18 -14.11
C TRP A 313 -3.91 -9.42 -14.37
N PRO A 314 -2.74 -10.02 -14.06
CA PRO A 314 -1.44 -9.37 -14.27
C PRO A 314 -1.21 -8.89 -15.71
N ALA A 315 -1.71 -9.66 -16.71
CA ALA A 315 -1.60 -9.30 -18.12
C ALA A 315 -2.41 -8.05 -18.52
N ALA A 316 -3.32 -7.58 -17.64
CA ALA A 316 -4.06 -6.33 -17.88
C ALA A 316 -3.33 -5.10 -17.29
N VAL A 317 -2.26 -5.34 -16.53
CA VAL A 317 -1.54 -4.31 -15.80
C VAL A 317 -0.50 -3.61 -16.68
N ASP A 318 0.33 -4.38 -17.40
CA ASP A 318 1.38 -3.82 -18.25
C ASP A 318 0.90 -3.80 -19.71
N ASP A 319 0.86 -2.61 -20.32
CA ASP A 319 0.31 -2.34 -21.65
C ASP A 319 -1.15 -2.83 -21.84
N GLY A 320 -1.86 -3.06 -20.72
CA GLY A 320 -3.21 -3.58 -20.70
C GLY A 320 -4.27 -2.53 -20.33
N PRO A 321 -5.56 -2.92 -20.31
CA PRO A 321 -6.67 -2.00 -20.05
C PRO A 321 -6.67 -1.39 -18.63
N LEU A 322 -5.84 -1.89 -17.70
CA LEU A 322 -5.67 -1.32 -16.37
C LEU A 322 -4.54 -0.29 -16.28
N GLU A 323 -3.67 -0.20 -17.27
CA GLU A 323 -2.53 0.72 -17.27
C GLU A 323 -2.93 2.18 -16.95
N PRO A 324 -4.02 2.75 -17.51
CA PRO A 324 -4.42 4.13 -17.21
C PRO A 324 -4.80 4.40 -15.75
N PHE A 325 -5.09 3.34 -14.97
CA PHE A 325 -5.49 3.44 -13.57
C PHE A 325 -4.30 3.24 -12.60
N LEU A 326 -3.17 2.75 -13.10
CA LEU A 326 -2.07 2.36 -12.24
C LEU A 326 -1.30 3.55 -11.69
N SER A 327 -1.02 3.50 -10.41
CA SER A 327 -0.11 4.44 -9.77
C SER A 327 1.30 4.29 -10.36
N PRO A 328 1.91 5.37 -10.86
CA PRO A 328 3.31 5.36 -11.28
C PRO A 328 4.27 5.14 -10.10
N THR A 329 3.78 5.30 -8.88
CA THR A 329 4.51 5.10 -7.63
C THR A 329 4.21 3.76 -6.96
N SER A 330 3.56 2.84 -7.65
CA SER A 330 3.35 1.45 -7.19
C SER A 330 4.67 0.82 -6.73
N LEU A 331 4.60 0.08 -5.62
CA LEU A 331 5.76 -0.62 -5.05
C LEU A 331 6.01 -1.92 -5.80
N ARG A 332 6.52 -1.81 -7.00
CA ARG A 332 6.86 -2.94 -7.88
C ARG A 332 8.06 -2.60 -8.77
N ASP A 333 8.68 -3.61 -9.35
CA ASP A 333 9.63 -3.38 -10.43
C ASP A 333 8.87 -2.98 -11.70
N PRO A 334 9.11 -1.78 -12.27
CA PRO A 334 8.41 -1.32 -13.46
C PRO A 334 8.71 -2.11 -14.75
N ARG A 335 9.67 -3.04 -14.70
CA ARG A 335 10.02 -3.93 -15.83
C ARG A 335 9.33 -5.29 -15.77
N ARG A 336 8.38 -5.45 -14.84
CA ARG A 336 7.66 -6.72 -14.63
C ARG A 336 6.18 -6.56 -14.76
#